data_e1e3f1806cd06546226b8de3702ef6f3
#
_entry.id   e1e3f1806cd06546226b8de3702ef6f3
#
_cell.length_a   1.000
_cell.length_b   1.000
_cell.length_c   1.000
_cell.angle_alpha   90.00
_cell.angle_beta   90.00
_cell.angle_gamma   90.00
#
_symmetry.space_group_name_H-M   'P 1'
#
loop_
_entity.id
_entity.type
_entity.pdbx_description
1 polymer ?
#
loop_
_entity_poly.entity_id
_entity_poly.type
_entity_poly.pdbx_seq_one_letter_code
_entity_poly.pdbx_strand_id
1 'polypeptide(L)'
;MCRIEVKYDGQSNNQCRGWIVPKVKQAYRDLESIFRAGVERVNPGELIRAGLHLKGEQLTVRSESVSFTIDLAAFERIVVLGAGKASAAMAAGLEQVLGQRISEGVVVVKYGHTEDLKRIRLIE
;
A
#
# COMPACT_ATOMS: atom_id res chain seq x y z
N MET A 1 -1.43 -7.49 27.16
CA MET A 1 -2.03 -8.75 26.69
C MET A 1 -3.31 -8.93 27.50
N CYS A 2 -4.45 -8.53 26.97
CA CYS A 2 -5.73 -8.57 27.69
C CYS A 2 -6.43 -9.87 27.33
N ARG A 3 -6.53 -10.78 28.31
CA ARG A 3 -7.21 -12.06 28.18
C ARG A 3 -8.66 -11.86 28.64
N ILE A 4 -9.60 -11.93 27.73
CA ILE A 4 -11.02 -11.90 28.07
C ILE A 4 -11.43 -13.36 28.35
N GLU A 5 -11.62 -13.71 29.61
CA GLU A 5 -12.25 -14.97 29.99
C GLU A 5 -13.77 -14.76 30.04
N VAL A 6 -14.49 -15.41 29.15
CA VAL A 6 -15.93 -15.52 29.21
C VAL A 6 -16.30 -16.72 30.08
N LYS A 7 -16.76 -16.49 31.32
CA LYS A 7 -17.29 -17.55 32.16
C LYS A 7 -18.68 -17.94 31.66
N TYR A 8 -18.82 -19.19 31.26
CA TYR A 8 -20.12 -19.81 31.01
C TYR A 8 -20.68 -20.37 32.32
N ASP A 9 -21.80 -19.85 32.76
CA ASP A 9 -22.60 -20.51 33.81
C ASP A 9 -23.43 -21.61 33.15
N GLY A 10 -23.27 -22.79 33.67
CA GLY A 10 -23.70 -24.07 33.10
C GLY A 10 -25.20 -24.33 33.13
N GLN A 11 -26.06 -23.47 32.64
CA GLN A 11 -27.44 -23.81 32.33
C GLN A 11 -27.66 -23.90 30.83
N SER A 12 -27.58 -25.12 30.35
CA SER A 12 -27.78 -25.53 28.97
C SER A 12 -29.24 -25.37 28.55
N ASN A 13 -29.62 -24.26 27.96
CA ASN A 13 -30.81 -24.21 27.13
C ASN A 13 -30.39 -24.37 25.66
N ASN A 14 -30.63 -25.55 25.11
CA ASN A 14 -30.17 -26.02 23.80
C ASN A 14 -30.72 -25.23 22.59
N GLN A 15 -31.53 -24.20 22.84
CA GLN A 15 -32.13 -23.38 21.79
C GLN A 15 -31.24 -22.20 21.30
N CYS A 16 -30.17 -21.84 22.01
CA CYS A 16 -29.33 -20.69 21.64
C CYS A 16 -28.12 -21.04 20.75
N ARG A 17 -27.84 -22.32 20.51
CA ARG A 17 -26.65 -22.75 19.77
C ARG A 17 -26.67 -22.44 18.27
N GLY A 18 -27.84 -22.21 17.66
CA GLY A 18 -27.97 -21.98 16.23
C GLY A 18 -27.75 -20.53 15.76
N TRP A 19 -27.86 -19.56 16.65
CA TRP A 19 -27.92 -18.13 16.27
C TRP A 19 -26.63 -17.33 16.47
N ILE A 20 -25.76 -17.78 17.36
CA ILE A 20 -24.54 -17.03 17.71
C ILE A 20 -23.43 -17.26 16.68
N VAL A 21 -23.27 -18.48 16.21
CA VAL A 21 -22.15 -18.86 15.32
C VAL A 21 -22.18 -18.15 13.95
N PRO A 22 -23.33 -18.05 13.26
CA PRO A 22 -23.40 -17.30 11.99
C PRO A 22 -23.11 -15.80 12.16
N LYS A 23 -23.64 -15.18 13.23
CA LYS A 23 -23.42 -13.74 13.51
C LYS A 23 -21.95 -13.45 13.84
N VAL A 24 -21.30 -14.29 14.62
CA VAL A 24 -19.88 -14.15 14.95
C VAL A 24 -19.03 -14.30 13.69
N LYS A 25 -19.30 -15.30 12.85
CA LYS A 25 -18.58 -15.47 11.57
C LYS A 25 -18.78 -14.28 10.65
N GLN A 26 -19.96 -13.71 10.59
CA GLN A 26 -20.21 -12.51 9.79
C GLN A 26 -19.44 -11.30 10.34
N ALA A 27 -19.47 -11.07 11.64
CA ALA A 27 -18.72 -9.99 12.29
C ALA A 27 -17.20 -10.09 12.01
N TYR A 28 -16.63 -11.30 12.03
CA TYR A 28 -15.23 -11.50 11.67
C TYR A 28 -14.94 -11.12 10.21
N ARG A 29 -15.81 -11.50 9.27
CA ARG A 29 -15.67 -11.13 7.86
C ARG A 29 -15.77 -9.61 7.68
N ASP A 30 -16.71 -8.97 8.37
CA ASP A 30 -16.90 -7.53 8.30
C ASP A 30 -15.68 -6.80 8.85
N LEU A 31 -15.13 -7.24 9.99
CA LEU A 31 -13.91 -6.68 10.57
C LEU A 31 -12.69 -6.89 9.66
N GLU A 32 -12.55 -8.08 9.07
CA GLU A 32 -11.49 -8.35 8.11
C GLU A 32 -11.61 -7.45 6.87
N SER A 33 -12.81 -7.29 6.35
CA SER A 33 -13.08 -6.41 5.20
C SER A 33 -12.72 -4.95 5.50
N ILE A 34 -13.14 -4.44 6.67
CA ILE A 34 -12.80 -3.08 7.12
C ILE A 34 -11.28 -2.93 7.26
N PHE A 35 -10.62 -3.90 7.90
CA PHE A 35 -9.18 -3.88 8.06
C PHE A 35 -8.45 -3.88 6.70
N ARG A 36 -8.84 -4.77 5.79
CA ARG A 36 -8.26 -4.84 4.43
C ARG A 36 -8.45 -3.53 3.67
N ALA A 37 -9.65 -2.97 3.68
CA ALA A 37 -9.93 -1.68 3.03
C ALA A 37 -9.04 -0.55 3.59
N GLY A 38 -8.79 -0.53 4.89
CA GLY A 38 -7.87 0.42 5.52
C GLY A 38 -6.42 0.22 5.07
N VAL A 39 -5.94 -1.02 5.01
CA VAL A 39 -4.58 -1.35 4.55
C VAL A 39 -4.40 -1.02 3.06
N GLU A 40 -5.36 -1.37 2.23
CA GLU A 40 -5.33 -1.07 0.79
C GLU A 40 -5.31 0.43 0.51
N ARG A 41 -6.04 1.21 1.30
CA ARG A 41 -6.10 2.69 1.15
C ARG A 41 -4.75 3.37 1.35
N VAL A 42 -3.85 2.76 2.11
CA VAL A 42 -2.51 3.29 2.39
C VAL A 42 -1.40 2.52 1.67
N ASN A 43 -1.73 1.73 0.64
CA ASN A 43 -0.74 1.02 -0.17
C ASN A 43 0.20 2.01 -0.85
N PRO A 44 1.53 1.96 -0.57
CA PRO A 44 2.46 2.98 -1.05
C PRO A 44 2.56 3.05 -2.57
N GLY A 45 2.52 1.90 -3.25
CA GLY A 45 2.57 1.84 -4.71
C GLY A 45 1.31 2.45 -5.35
N GLU A 46 0.12 2.16 -4.78
CA GLU A 46 -1.13 2.76 -5.24
C GLU A 46 -1.18 4.27 -5.01
N LEU A 47 -0.69 4.75 -3.87
CA LEU A 47 -0.63 6.19 -3.60
C LEU A 47 0.24 6.92 -4.64
N ILE A 48 1.39 6.34 -5.02
CA ILE A 48 2.24 6.90 -6.08
C ILE A 48 1.49 6.91 -7.41
N ARG A 49 0.86 5.81 -7.81
CA ARG A 49 0.09 5.74 -9.07
C ARG A 49 -1.10 6.70 -9.11
N ALA A 50 -1.78 6.87 -7.98
CA ALA A 50 -2.91 7.80 -7.89
C ALA A 50 -2.47 9.28 -7.89
N GLY A 51 -1.29 9.55 -7.33
CA GLY A 51 -0.76 10.91 -7.19
C GLY A 51 0.06 11.41 -8.37
N LEU A 52 0.53 10.52 -9.25
CA LEU A 52 1.40 10.87 -10.37
C LEU A 52 0.77 10.49 -11.71
N HIS A 53 0.71 11.44 -12.62
CA HIS A 53 0.18 11.23 -13.98
C HIS A 53 1.15 11.77 -15.01
N LEU A 54 1.69 10.89 -15.86
CA LEU A 54 2.56 11.24 -16.97
C LEU A 54 1.77 11.28 -18.27
N LYS A 55 1.79 12.41 -18.98
CA LYS A 55 1.25 12.56 -20.32
C LYS A 55 2.30 13.18 -21.24
N GLY A 56 2.90 12.38 -22.11
CA GLY A 56 4.08 12.80 -22.86
C GLY A 56 5.23 13.14 -21.91
N GLU A 57 5.71 14.37 -21.95
CA GLU A 57 6.76 14.90 -21.07
C GLU A 57 6.22 15.63 -19.82
N GLN A 58 4.90 15.78 -19.71
CA GLN A 58 4.26 16.50 -18.61
C GLN A 58 3.91 15.55 -17.47
N LEU A 59 4.66 15.64 -16.37
CA LEU A 59 4.39 14.93 -15.13
C LEU A 59 3.53 15.79 -14.21
N THR A 60 2.30 15.40 -14.00
CA THR A 60 1.41 16.04 -13.01
C THR A 60 1.51 15.31 -11.68
N VAL A 61 1.81 16.05 -10.64
CA VAL A 61 1.80 15.60 -9.25
C VAL A 61 0.54 16.13 -8.60
N ARG A 62 -0.27 15.24 -8.03
CA ARG A 62 -1.53 15.59 -7.39
C ARG A 62 -1.66 14.96 -6.01
N SER A 63 -2.03 15.77 -5.03
CA SER A 63 -2.47 15.34 -3.70
C SER A 63 -3.77 16.07 -3.34
N GLU A 64 -4.34 15.83 -2.17
CA GLU A 64 -5.56 16.49 -1.72
C GLU A 64 -5.44 18.02 -1.68
N SER A 65 -4.26 18.56 -1.37
CA SER A 65 -4.01 19.99 -1.16
C SER A 65 -3.09 20.62 -2.19
N VAL A 66 -2.41 19.83 -3.01
CA VAL A 66 -1.39 20.31 -3.95
C VAL A 66 -1.56 19.67 -5.32
N SER A 67 -1.50 20.48 -6.37
CA SER A 67 -1.41 19.98 -7.74
C SER A 67 -0.47 20.88 -8.54
N PHE A 68 0.54 20.30 -9.17
CA PHE A 68 1.45 21.00 -10.06
C PHE A 68 1.95 20.08 -11.17
N THR A 69 2.49 20.66 -12.23
CA THR A 69 3.00 19.92 -13.37
C THR A 69 4.46 20.28 -13.60
N ILE A 70 5.26 19.26 -13.90
CA ILE A 70 6.68 19.38 -14.22
C ILE A 70 6.86 18.96 -15.67
N ASP A 71 7.58 19.78 -16.45
CA ASP A 71 7.99 19.39 -17.79
C ASP A 71 9.29 18.59 -17.72
N LEU A 72 9.20 17.30 -17.97
CA LEU A 72 10.33 16.38 -17.91
C LEU A 72 11.31 16.58 -19.09
N ALA A 73 10.89 17.25 -20.17
CA ALA A 73 11.79 17.59 -21.28
C ALA A 73 12.88 18.59 -20.87
N ALA A 74 12.66 19.34 -19.79
CA ALA A 74 13.66 20.26 -19.24
C ALA A 74 14.82 19.56 -18.51
N PHE A 75 14.74 18.24 -18.30
CA PHE A 75 15.72 17.47 -17.53
C PHE A 75 16.37 16.40 -18.40
N GLU A 76 17.68 16.36 -18.41
CA GLU A 76 18.46 15.34 -19.13
C GLU A 76 18.33 13.95 -18.46
N ARG A 77 18.26 13.93 -17.15
CA ARG A 77 18.23 12.70 -16.34
C ARG A 77 17.23 12.78 -15.20
N ILE A 78 16.55 11.67 -14.96
CA ILE A 78 15.72 11.46 -13.79
C ILE A 78 16.35 10.34 -12.96
N VAL A 79 16.75 10.68 -11.74
CA VAL A 79 17.39 9.76 -10.79
C VAL A 79 16.46 9.54 -9.62
N VAL A 80 16.23 8.28 -9.25
CA VAL A 80 15.37 7.91 -8.10
C VAL A 80 16.25 7.48 -6.94
N LEU A 81 16.10 8.17 -5.81
CA LEU A 81 16.78 7.83 -4.56
C LEU A 81 15.72 7.64 -3.47
N GLY A 82 15.90 6.62 -2.64
CA GLY A 82 14.96 6.34 -1.56
C GLY A 82 15.53 5.43 -0.48
N ALA A 83 14.88 5.46 0.68
CA ALA A 83 15.19 4.54 1.78
C ALA A 83 13.95 4.29 2.65
N GLY A 84 13.79 3.07 3.14
CA GLY A 84 12.77 2.71 4.12
C GLY A 84 11.92 1.50 3.74
N LYS A 85 11.02 1.08 4.63
CA LYS A 85 10.21 -0.13 4.48
C LYS A 85 9.23 -0.10 3.29
N ALA A 86 8.69 1.07 2.99
CA ALA A 86 7.70 1.26 1.92
C ALA A 86 8.33 1.60 0.57
N SER A 87 9.65 1.88 0.55
CA SER A 87 10.31 2.46 -0.61
C SER A 87 10.39 1.53 -1.81
N ALA A 88 10.44 0.20 -1.62
CA ALA A 88 10.35 -0.75 -2.73
C ALA A 88 9.00 -0.64 -3.46
N ALA A 89 7.89 -0.68 -2.74
CA ALA A 89 6.55 -0.54 -3.32
C ALA A 89 6.33 0.84 -3.96
N MET A 90 6.87 1.91 -3.35
CA MET A 90 6.84 3.25 -3.94
C MET A 90 7.66 3.30 -5.24
N ALA A 91 8.86 2.71 -5.27
CA ALA A 91 9.70 2.62 -6.45
C ALA A 91 9.02 1.84 -7.57
N ALA A 92 8.32 0.74 -7.25
CA ALA A 92 7.51 -0.01 -8.21
C ALA A 92 6.39 0.86 -8.82
N GLY A 93 5.70 1.64 -7.97
CA GLY A 93 4.72 2.61 -8.45
C GLY A 93 5.32 3.68 -9.37
N LEU A 94 6.51 4.19 -9.02
CA LEU A 94 7.25 5.15 -9.86
C LEU A 94 7.66 4.55 -11.22
N GLU A 95 8.19 3.32 -11.24
CA GLU A 95 8.54 2.67 -12.51
C GLU A 95 7.32 2.46 -13.42
N GLN A 96 6.17 2.16 -12.85
CA GLN A 96 4.94 2.01 -13.63
C GLN A 96 4.48 3.34 -14.26
N VAL A 97 4.68 4.46 -13.58
CA VAL A 97 4.28 5.79 -14.08
C VAL A 97 5.32 6.38 -15.03
N LEU A 98 6.59 6.39 -14.63
CA LEU A 98 7.66 7.07 -15.36
C LEU A 98 8.35 6.18 -16.39
N GLY A 99 8.35 4.87 -16.17
CA GLY A 99 8.89 3.89 -17.10
C GLY A 99 10.31 4.22 -17.59
N GLN A 100 10.44 4.39 -18.89
CA GLN A 100 11.73 4.67 -19.54
C GLN A 100 12.31 6.06 -19.23
N ARG A 101 11.53 6.97 -18.65
CA ARG A 101 12.04 8.30 -18.24
C ARG A 101 12.97 8.23 -17.03
N ILE A 102 12.92 7.15 -16.23
CA ILE A 102 13.88 6.92 -15.16
C ILE A 102 15.21 6.52 -15.79
N SER A 103 16.23 7.35 -15.59
CA SER A 103 17.59 7.10 -16.06
C SER A 103 18.27 6.04 -15.20
N GLU A 104 18.18 6.17 -13.90
CA GLU A 104 18.71 5.22 -12.91
C GLU A 104 18.04 5.44 -11.55
N GLY A 105 18.19 4.49 -10.64
CA GLY A 105 17.73 4.64 -9.27
C GLY A 105 18.41 3.68 -8.31
N VAL A 106 18.46 4.09 -7.03
CA VAL A 106 18.93 3.26 -5.92
C VAL A 106 18.02 3.49 -4.73
N VAL A 107 17.50 2.40 -4.20
CA VAL A 107 16.60 2.44 -3.05
C VAL A 107 17.05 1.44 -2.00
N VAL A 108 17.29 1.92 -0.79
CA VAL A 108 17.65 1.08 0.36
C VAL A 108 16.37 0.60 1.02
N VAL A 109 16.23 -0.70 1.18
CA VAL A 109 15.02 -1.33 1.72
C VAL A 109 15.34 -2.18 2.95
N LYS A 110 14.33 -2.49 3.73
CA LYS A 110 14.47 -3.47 4.80
C LYS A 110 14.52 -4.88 4.22
N TYR A 111 15.30 -5.75 4.80
CA TYR A 111 15.37 -7.19 4.45
C TYR A 111 13.97 -7.80 4.26
N GLY A 112 13.81 -8.52 3.13
CA GLY A 112 12.55 -9.17 2.77
C GLY A 112 11.45 -8.23 2.26
N HIS A 113 11.76 -6.95 2.01
CA HIS A 113 10.84 -5.97 1.44
C HIS A 113 11.30 -5.55 0.05
N THR A 114 11.40 -6.52 -0.86
CA THR A 114 11.88 -6.33 -2.23
C THR A 114 10.73 -6.37 -3.24
N GLU A 115 10.95 -5.73 -4.39
CA GLU A 115 10.09 -5.74 -5.57
C GLU A 115 10.93 -6.05 -6.80
N ASP A 116 10.32 -6.56 -7.87
CA ASP A 116 10.99 -6.77 -9.14
C ASP A 116 11.01 -5.46 -9.95
N LEU A 117 12.13 -4.76 -9.92
CA LEU A 117 12.35 -3.47 -10.57
C LEU A 117 13.35 -3.58 -11.72
N LYS A 118 13.11 -2.83 -12.78
CA LYS A 118 13.93 -2.88 -14.00
C LYS A 118 15.01 -1.80 -14.06
N ARG A 119 14.75 -0.64 -13.46
CA ARG A 119 15.58 0.57 -13.56
C ARG A 119 16.08 1.08 -12.23
N ILE A 120 15.43 0.67 -11.16
CA ILE A 120 15.78 1.06 -9.79
C ILE A 120 16.40 -0.14 -9.09
N ARG A 121 17.64 -0.01 -8.65
CA ARG A 121 18.33 -1.05 -7.89
C ARG A 121 17.92 -1.00 -6.43
N LEU A 122 17.48 -2.12 -5.88
CA LEU A 122 17.23 -2.27 -4.44
C LEU A 122 18.51 -2.75 -3.73
N ILE A 123 18.75 -2.19 -2.55
CA ILE A 123 19.81 -2.57 -1.61
C ILE A 123 19.15 -2.90 -0.27
N GLU A 124 19.36 -4.12 0.22
CA GLU A 124 18.92 -4.57 1.55
C GLU A 124 19.97 -4.32 2.63
#